data_82be4599a303d48945fd5cff454c89eb
#
_entry.id   82be4599a303d48945fd5cff454c89eb
#
_cell.length_a   1.000
_cell.length_b   1.000
_cell.length_c   1.000
_cell.angle_alpha   90.00
_cell.angle_beta   90.00
_cell.angle_gamma   90.00
#
_symmetry.space_group_name_H-M   'P 1'
#
loop_
_entity.id
_entity.type
_entity.pdbx_description
1 polymer ?
#
loop_
_entity_poly.entity_id
_entity_poly.type
_entity_poly.pdbx_seq_one_letter_code
_entity_poly.pdbx_strand_id
1 'polypeptide(L)'
;MSNGTANQASAILWDFGGVFTSSPFEAFNVLEARLGVPANFIRQTNAINPESNAWAQFESNSVSLDQFDELFAEESEARGYRIPGKEVIAVLSGTLRPRMIDVLKECKKHYQVACITNNVKAGEGPGMAREKNKANAVAEVMALFDLVVESSVEGVRKPNPEIYTRTCERLGVACSDAIFLDDLGINLKPAKALGMQTIKVVTEDQAINDLASITGLAFP
;
A
#
# COMPACT_ATOMS: atom_id res chain seq x y z
N MET A 1 -20.51 -27.71 25.17
CA MET A 1 -19.35 -26.79 25.19
C MET A 1 -18.69 -26.89 23.82
N SER A 2 -19.12 -26.05 22.90
CA SER A 2 -18.51 -26.01 21.55
C SER A 2 -17.18 -25.25 21.65
N ASN A 3 -16.07 -25.99 21.55
CA ASN A 3 -14.78 -25.40 21.24
C ASN A 3 -14.90 -24.74 19.86
N GLY A 4 -15.15 -23.44 19.86
CA GLY A 4 -14.92 -22.64 18.66
C GLY A 4 -13.45 -22.74 18.32
N THR A 5 -13.12 -23.53 17.29
CA THR A 5 -11.82 -23.45 16.63
C THR A 5 -11.70 -22.00 16.15
N ALA A 6 -10.85 -21.21 16.81
CA ALA A 6 -10.43 -19.93 16.26
C ALA A 6 -9.99 -20.21 14.83
N ASN A 7 -10.62 -19.58 13.84
CA ASN A 7 -10.29 -19.76 12.44
C ASN A 7 -8.83 -19.30 12.30
N GLN A 8 -7.92 -20.25 12.14
CA GLN A 8 -6.50 -19.96 12.10
C GLN A 8 -6.23 -19.38 10.71
N ALA A 9 -5.74 -18.14 10.66
CA ALA A 9 -5.38 -17.51 9.39
C ALA A 9 -4.49 -18.44 8.56
N SER A 10 -4.69 -18.47 7.25
CA SER A 10 -3.90 -19.24 6.29
C SER A 10 -3.05 -18.35 5.39
N ALA A 11 -3.39 -17.08 5.30
CA ALA A 11 -2.67 -16.10 4.49
C ALA A 11 -2.49 -14.76 5.21
N ILE A 12 -1.41 -14.06 4.87
CA ILE A 12 -1.16 -12.68 5.29
C ILE A 12 -0.98 -11.83 4.04
N LEU A 13 -1.82 -10.81 3.91
CA LEU A 13 -1.80 -9.84 2.83
C LEU A 13 -1.21 -8.53 3.34
N TRP A 14 -0.39 -7.88 2.53
CA TRP A 14 0.37 -6.71 2.92
C TRP A 14 0.22 -5.60 1.89
N ASP A 15 0.05 -4.35 2.34
CA ASP A 15 0.43 -3.22 1.51
C ASP A 15 1.95 -3.12 1.43
N PHE A 16 2.45 -2.35 0.48
CA PHE A 16 3.88 -2.13 0.31
C PHE A 16 4.30 -0.74 0.84
N GLY A 17 3.70 0.32 0.31
CA GLY A 17 3.99 1.69 0.71
C GLY A 17 3.57 1.96 2.16
N GLY A 18 4.43 2.59 2.97
CA GLY A 18 4.10 2.83 4.38
C GLY A 18 4.16 1.59 5.29
N VAL A 19 4.23 0.37 4.72
CA VAL A 19 4.40 -0.90 5.44
C VAL A 19 5.85 -1.38 5.34
N PHE A 20 6.32 -1.68 4.14
CA PHE A 20 7.72 -2.07 3.89
C PHE A 20 8.64 -0.90 3.57
N THR A 21 8.08 0.28 3.35
CA THR A 21 8.84 1.53 3.13
C THR A 21 8.42 2.60 4.13
N SER A 22 9.20 3.68 4.24
CA SER A 22 8.75 4.90 4.89
C SER A 22 7.46 5.41 4.24
N SER A 23 6.63 6.09 5.02
CA SER A 23 5.33 6.58 4.54
C SER A 23 5.52 7.64 3.43
N PRO A 24 4.76 7.57 2.33
CA PRO A 24 4.72 8.64 1.33
C PRO A 24 4.37 10.02 1.90
N PHE A 25 3.61 10.04 2.99
CA PHE A 25 3.21 11.30 3.62
C PHE A 25 4.37 12.09 4.23
N GLU A 26 5.40 11.41 4.73
CA GLU A 26 6.62 12.06 5.20
C GLU A 26 7.33 12.77 4.05
N ALA A 27 7.41 12.12 2.89
CA ALA A 27 7.99 12.70 1.68
C ALA A 27 7.14 13.87 1.15
N PHE A 28 5.81 13.78 1.21
CA PHE A 28 4.92 14.88 0.87
C PHE A 28 5.12 16.08 1.78
N ASN A 29 5.25 15.89 3.09
CA ASN A 29 5.52 17.01 4.01
C ASN A 29 6.83 17.74 3.69
N VAL A 30 7.87 17.01 3.29
CA VAL A 30 9.15 17.62 2.86
C VAL A 30 8.97 18.38 1.55
N LEU A 31 8.24 17.82 0.60
CA LEU A 31 7.93 18.47 -0.68
C LEU A 31 7.11 19.76 -0.46
N GLU A 32 6.08 19.69 0.36
CA GLU A 32 5.21 20.81 0.72
C GLU A 32 6.00 21.97 1.34
N ALA A 33 6.89 21.66 2.29
CA ALA A 33 7.77 22.66 2.90
C ALA A 33 8.70 23.33 1.85
N ARG A 34 9.23 22.54 0.91
CA ARG A 34 10.08 23.04 -0.19
C ARG A 34 9.31 23.98 -1.14
N LEU A 35 8.05 23.64 -1.42
CA LEU A 35 7.18 24.40 -2.32
C LEU A 35 6.51 25.61 -1.63
N GLY A 36 6.63 25.72 -0.30
CA GLY A 36 5.99 26.78 0.47
C GLY A 36 4.46 26.67 0.51
N VAL A 37 3.92 25.46 0.37
CA VAL A 37 2.48 25.18 0.48
C VAL A 37 2.13 24.68 1.88
N PRO A 38 0.84 24.79 2.31
CA PRO A 38 0.43 24.34 3.64
C PRO A 38 0.72 22.85 3.88
N ALA A 39 1.04 22.48 5.10
CA ALA A 39 1.24 21.10 5.51
C ALA A 39 0.00 20.24 5.23
N ASN A 40 0.21 19.01 4.77
CA ASN A 40 -0.83 18.06 4.33
C ASN A 40 -1.66 18.52 3.12
N PHE A 41 -1.22 19.51 2.37
CA PHE A 41 -1.93 20.03 1.20
C PHE A 41 -2.11 18.94 0.12
N ILE A 42 -1.06 18.21 -0.23
CA ILE A 42 -1.08 17.12 -1.21
C ILE A 42 -2.06 16.03 -0.75
N ARG A 43 -1.94 15.60 0.52
CA ARG A 43 -2.83 14.60 1.10
C ARG A 43 -4.30 15.03 1.09
N GLN A 44 -4.57 16.30 1.41
CA GLN A 44 -5.92 16.85 1.38
C GLN A 44 -6.47 16.99 -0.05
N THR A 45 -5.61 17.27 -1.03
CA THR A 45 -6.00 17.28 -2.45
C THR A 45 -6.43 15.88 -2.88
N ASN A 46 -5.64 14.86 -2.55
CA ASN A 46 -5.96 13.45 -2.85
C ASN A 46 -7.20 12.92 -2.11
N ALA A 47 -7.64 13.60 -1.04
CA ALA A 47 -8.84 13.21 -0.30
C ALA A 47 -10.15 13.73 -0.93
N ILE A 48 -10.07 14.66 -1.89
CA ILE A 48 -11.21 15.17 -2.63
C ILE A 48 -11.53 14.20 -3.77
N ASN A 49 -12.80 13.79 -3.89
CA ASN A 49 -13.26 12.83 -4.90
C ASN A 49 -12.34 11.59 -5.03
N PRO A 50 -12.08 10.86 -3.95
CA PRO A 50 -11.01 9.85 -3.88
C PRO A 50 -11.21 8.67 -4.83
N GLU A 51 -12.39 8.55 -5.46
CA GLU A 51 -12.73 7.51 -6.42
C GLU A 51 -12.49 7.94 -7.89
N SER A 52 -12.39 9.26 -8.15
CA SER A 52 -12.35 9.79 -9.52
C SER A 52 -11.33 10.89 -9.75
N ASN A 53 -10.60 11.32 -8.73
CA ASN A 53 -9.55 12.34 -8.85
C ASN A 53 -8.36 11.86 -9.71
N ALA A 54 -7.44 12.76 -10.02
CA ALA A 54 -6.24 12.47 -10.81
C ALA A 54 -5.45 11.28 -10.25
N TRP A 55 -5.34 11.20 -8.93
CA TRP A 55 -4.65 10.11 -8.23
C TRP A 55 -5.32 8.75 -8.45
N ALA A 56 -6.65 8.69 -8.28
CA ALA A 56 -7.43 7.47 -8.50
C ALA A 56 -7.32 6.98 -9.95
N GLN A 57 -7.40 7.89 -10.91
CA GLN A 57 -7.26 7.58 -12.33
C GLN A 57 -5.86 7.05 -12.66
N PHE A 58 -4.82 7.61 -12.05
CA PHE A 58 -3.44 7.18 -12.28
C PHE A 58 -3.14 5.82 -11.65
N GLU A 59 -3.58 5.56 -10.43
CA GLU A 59 -3.42 4.25 -9.76
C GLU A 59 -4.21 3.12 -10.43
N SER A 60 -5.32 3.42 -11.11
CA SER A 60 -6.07 2.47 -11.93
C SER A 60 -5.57 2.37 -13.37
N ASN A 61 -4.46 3.08 -13.71
CA ASN A 61 -3.89 3.13 -15.05
C ASN A 61 -4.86 3.66 -16.14
N SER A 62 -5.80 4.51 -15.73
CA SER A 62 -6.77 5.15 -16.64
C SER A 62 -6.19 6.37 -17.35
N VAL A 63 -5.09 6.92 -16.85
CA VAL A 63 -4.37 8.07 -17.42
C VAL A 63 -2.87 7.81 -17.44
N SER A 64 -2.17 8.45 -18.39
CA SER A 64 -0.69 8.43 -18.47
C SER A 64 -0.07 9.36 -17.41
N LEU A 65 1.25 9.25 -17.21
CA LEU A 65 2.00 10.15 -16.33
C LEU A 65 1.88 11.62 -16.75
N ASP A 66 1.88 11.90 -18.06
CA ASP A 66 1.74 13.26 -18.56
C ASP A 66 0.33 13.82 -18.33
N GLN A 67 -0.70 12.98 -18.49
CA GLN A 67 -2.07 13.36 -18.17
C GLN A 67 -2.27 13.57 -16.66
N PHE A 68 -1.70 12.69 -15.83
CA PHE A 68 -1.72 12.85 -14.38
C PHE A 68 -1.04 14.14 -13.93
N ASP A 69 0.09 14.50 -14.56
CA ASP A 69 0.84 15.72 -14.27
C ASP A 69 -0.05 16.97 -14.33
N GLU A 70 -0.81 17.10 -15.44
CA GLU A 70 -1.72 18.23 -15.64
C GLU A 70 -2.98 18.13 -14.77
N LEU A 71 -3.63 16.97 -14.71
CA LEU A 71 -4.84 16.79 -13.89
C LEU A 71 -4.59 17.11 -12.41
N PHE A 72 -3.48 16.62 -11.85
CA PHE A 72 -3.14 16.92 -10.46
C PHE A 72 -2.78 18.40 -10.28
N ALA A 73 -2.10 19.00 -11.27
CA ALA A 73 -1.80 20.43 -11.24
C ALA A 73 -3.07 21.28 -11.24
N GLU A 74 -4.09 20.93 -12.04
CA GLU A 74 -5.40 21.59 -12.05
C GLU A 74 -6.15 21.42 -10.73
N GLU A 75 -6.20 20.20 -10.18
CA GLU A 75 -6.84 19.92 -8.88
C GLU A 75 -6.17 20.69 -7.73
N SER A 76 -4.85 20.78 -7.73
CA SER A 76 -4.10 21.53 -6.71
C SER A 76 -4.25 23.04 -6.89
N GLU A 77 -4.30 23.53 -8.14
CA GLU A 77 -4.51 24.97 -8.45
C GLU A 77 -5.91 25.44 -8.01
N ALA A 78 -6.94 24.62 -8.20
CA ALA A 78 -8.29 24.90 -7.72
C ALA A 78 -8.36 25.09 -6.20
N ARG A 79 -7.33 24.65 -5.47
CA ARG A 79 -7.15 24.82 -4.03
C ARG A 79 -6.15 25.93 -3.65
N GLY A 80 -5.64 26.65 -4.64
CA GLY A 80 -4.79 27.84 -4.46
C GLY A 80 -3.29 27.63 -4.71
N TYR A 81 -2.82 26.41 -5.02
CA TYR A 81 -1.41 26.16 -5.31
C TYR A 81 -1.27 25.15 -6.43
N ARG A 82 -0.66 25.55 -7.55
CA ARG A 82 -0.40 24.66 -8.67
C ARG A 82 0.85 23.81 -8.40
N ILE A 83 0.67 22.51 -8.26
CA ILE A 83 1.75 21.54 -8.05
C ILE A 83 1.73 20.55 -9.21
N PRO A 84 2.80 20.45 -10.02
CA PRO A 84 2.90 19.43 -11.06
C PRO A 84 2.83 18.01 -10.45
N GLY A 85 2.02 17.14 -11.02
CA GLY A 85 1.88 15.77 -10.51
C GLY A 85 3.19 14.99 -10.54
N LYS A 86 4.06 15.24 -11.52
CA LYS A 86 5.40 14.65 -11.62
C LYS A 86 6.29 14.97 -10.42
N GLU A 87 6.16 16.14 -9.79
CA GLU A 87 6.91 16.46 -8.57
C GLU A 87 6.43 15.61 -7.40
N VAL A 88 5.13 15.34 -7.31
CA VAL A 88 4.55 14.47 -6.29
C VAL A 88 5.01 13.02 -6.49
N ILE A 89 4.96 12.52 -7.73
CA ILE A 89 5.45 11.17 -8.04
C ILE A 89 6.95 11.03 -7.77
N ALA A 90 7.73 12.10 -7.95
CA ALA A 90 9.17 12.08 -7.74
C ALA A 90 9.59 11.71 -6.31
N VAL A 91 8.73 11.95 -5.33
CA VAL A 91 9.04 11.73 -3.90
C VAL A 91 8.43 10.45 -3.33
N LEU A 92 7.67 9.67 -4.11
CA LEU A 92 6.96 8.47 -3.62
C LEU A 92 7.86 7.33 -3.20
N SER A 93 9.07 7.23 -3.75
CA SER A 93 9.98 6.13 -3.47
C SER A 93 10.52 6.21 -2.03
N GLY A 94 9.86 5.53 -1.09
CA GLY A 94 10.24 5.46 0.33
C GLY A 94 11.54 4.69 0.58
N THR A 95 12.04 4.69 1.82
CA THR A 95 13.18 3.88 2.28
C THR A 95 12.67 2.56 2.82
N LEU A 96 13.27 1.43 2.41
CA LEU A 96 12.88 0.10 2.90
C LEU A 96 13.07 -0.02 4.41
N ARG A 97 12.20 -0.79 5.05
CA ARG A 97 12.18 -1.15 6.47
C ARG A 97 12.70 -2.58 6.66
N PRO A 98 13.98 -2.78 7.01
CA PRO A 98 14.58 -4.12 7.08
C PRO A 98 13.86 -5.06 8.05
N ARG A 99 13.41 -4.56 9.20
CA ARG A 99 12.69 -5.39 10.20
C ARG A 99 11.38 -5.94 9.65
N MET A 100 10.62 -5.15 8.88
CA MET A 100 9.39 -5.63 8.25
C MET A 100 9.67 -6.71 7.21
N ILE A 101 10.80 -6.62 6.51
CA ILE A 101 11.25 -7.65 5.57
C ILE A 101 11.58 -8.95 6.31
N ASP A 102 12.22 -8.87 7.47
CA ASP A 102 12.54 -10.06 8.27
C ASP A 102 11.25 -10.69 8.86
N VAL A 103 10.29 -9.86 9.26
CA VAL A 103 8.94 -10.33 9.66
C VAL A 103 8.24 -11.05 8.50
N LEU A 104 8.28 -10.52 7.27
CA LEU A 104 7.73 -11.19 6.09
C LEU A 104 8.38 -12.56 5.85
N LYS A 105 9.71 -12.65 5.94
CA LYS A 105 10.44 -13.93 5.79
C LYS A 105 10.00 -14.96 6.83
N GLU A 106 9.75 -14.52 8.07
CA GLU A 106 9.26 -15.42 9.12
C GLU A 106 7.82 -15.87 8.83
N CYS A 107 6.93 -14.93 8.48
CA CYS A 107 5.55 -15.24 8.12
C CYS A 107 5.46 -16.24 6.96
N LYS A 108 6.30 -16.10 5.93
CA LYS A 108 6.32 -16.97 4.76
C LYS A 108 6.60 -18.44 5.10
N LYS A 109 7.20 -18.75 6.24
CA LYS A 109 7.42 -20.13 6.68
C LYS A 109 6.13 -20.82 7.14
N HIS A 110 5.09 -20.04 7.48
CA HIS A 110 3.88 -20.52 8.15
C HIS A 110 2.59 -20.18 7.40
N TYR A 111 2.62 -19.16 6.54
CA TYR A 111 1.46 -18.60 5.83
C TYR A 111 1.77 -18.40 4.35
N GLN A 112 0.74 -18.43 3.53
CA GLN A 112 0.84 -17.83 2.20
C GLN A 112 0.94 -16.30 2.37
N VAL A 113 1.80 -15.65 1.59
CA VAL A 113 2.02 -14.21 1.70
C VAL A 113 1.77 -13.52 0.37
N ALA A 114 0.94 -12.47 0.38
CA ALA A 114 0.68 -11.67 -0.80
C ALA A 114 0.88 -10.18 -0.54
N CYS A 115 1.31 -9.46 -1.57
CA CYS A 115 1.35 -8.01 -1.58
C CYS A 115 0.16 -7.48 -2.39
N ILE A 116 -0.58 -6.50 -1.86
CA ILE A 116 -1.60 -5.72 -2.59
C ILE A 116 -1.17 -4.27 -2.55
N THR A 117 -0.65 -3.75 -3.64
CA THR A 117 -0.15 -2.38 -3.69
C THR A 117 -0.93 -1.51 -4.69
N ASN A 118 -1.31 -0.31 -4.23
CA ASN A 118 -1.72 0.74 -5.14
C ASN A 118 -0.45 1.38 -5.69
N ASN A 119 -0.13 1.08 -6.92
CA ASN A 119 1.03 1.62 -7.61
C ASN A 119 0.64 2.33 -8.91
N VAL A 120 1.57 3.06 -9.45
CA VAL A 120 1.41 3.78 -10.72
C VAL A 120 2.50 3.35 -11.69
N LYS A 121 2.24 3.42 -12.98
CA LYS A 121 3.25 3.13 -14.02
C LYS A 121 4.23 4.31 -14.16
N ALA A 122 4.97 4.58 -13.06
CA ALA A 122 6.00 5.60 -13.02
C ALA A 122 7.21 5.07 -12.24
N GLY A 123 8.33 4.89 -12.91
CA GLY A 123 9.53 4.24 -12.33
C GLY A 123 9.58 2.74 -12.63
N GLU A 124 10.44 2.01 -11.91
CA GLU A 124 10.65 0.58 -12.10
C GLU A 124 9.96 -0.24 -11.00
N GLY A 125 9.16 -1.22 -11.43
CA GLY A 125 8.51 -2.21 -10.57
C GLY A 125 7.45 -1.67 -9.61
N PRO A 126 6.88 -2.53 -8.76
CA PRO A 126 5.77 -2.21 -7.85
C PRO A 126 6.09 -1.11 -6.83
N GLY A 127 7.37 -0.93 -6.47
CA GLY A 127 7.82 0.11 -5.53
C GLY A 127 8.11 1.45 -6.18
N MET A 128 7.87 1.61 -7.50
CA MET A 128 8.02 2.86 -8.24
C MET A 128 9.42 3.51 -8.10
N ALA A 129 10.47 2.68 -7.97
CA ALA A 129 11.82 3.16 -7.74
C ALA A 129 12.39 3.83 -8.99
N ARG A 130 13.09 4.95 -8.81
CA ARG A 130 13.75 5.69 -9.92
C ARG A 130 15.22 5.35 -10.06
N GLU A 131 15.84 4.88 -8.96
CA GLU A 131 17.24 4.48 -8.95
C GLU A 131 17.33 2.96 -9.09
N LYS A 132 18.22 2.48 -9.96
CA LYS A 132 18.39 1.05 -10.27
C LYS A 132 18.68 0.20 -9.04
N ASN A 133 19.55 0.68 -8.13
CA ASN A 133 19.89 -0.04 -6.90
C ASN A 133 18.65 -0.21 -6.00
N LYS A 134 17.81 0.81 -5.93
CA LYS A 134 16.58 0.79 -5.14
C LYS A 134 15.53 -0.09 -5.80
N ALA A 135 15.40 -0.05 -7.13
CA ALA A 135 14.54 -0.95 -7.88
C ALA A 135 14.92 -2.42 -7.64
N ASN A 136 16.20 -2.74 -7.66
CA ASN A 136 16.70 -4.08 -7.37
C ASN A 136 16.34 -4.53 -5.94
N ALA A 137 16.57 -3.68 -4.94
CA ALA A 137 16.23 -3.99 -3.55
C ALA A 137 14.72 -4.21 -3.36
N VAL A 138 13.88 -3.41 -4.02
CA VAL A 138 12.42 -3.62 -4.03
C VAL A 138 12.05 -4.92 -4.71
N ALA A 139 12.66 -5.24 -5.87
CA ALA A 139 12.42 -6.49 -6.58
C ALA A 139 12.77 -7.73 -5.73
N GLU A 140 13.86 -7.67 -4.95
CA GLU A 140 14.23 -8.73 -4.00
C GLU A 140 13.14 -8.93 -2.92
N VAL A 141 12.57 -7.84 -2.39
CA VAL A 141 11.46 -7.94 -1.42
C VAL A 141 10.21 -8.50 -2.09
N MET A 142 9.87 -8.04 -3.31
CA MET A 142 8.70 -8.54 -4.05
C MET A 142 8.81 -10.04 -4.37
N ALA A 143 10.02 -10.56 -4.61
CA ALA A 143 10.25 -11.98 -4.83
C ALA A 143 10.01 -12.86 -3.59
N LEU A 144 9.87 -12.27 -2.41
CA LEU A 144 9.50 -13.00 -1.20
C LEU A 144 8.00 -13.36 -1.17
N PHE A 145 7.14 -12.60 -1.84
CA PHE A 145 5.71 -12.86 -1.88
C PHE A 145 5.38 -14.04 -2.81
N ASP A 146 4.35 -14.80 -2.46
CA ASP A 146 3.80 -15.85 -3.32
C ASP A 146 2.92 -15.25 -4.42
N LEU A 147 2.36 -14.06 -4.16
CA LEU A 147 1.54 -13.30 -5.10
C LEU A 147 1.75 -11.79 -4.90
N VAL A 148 1.97 -11.05 -5.99
CA VAL A 148 1.97 -9.59 -6.00
C VAL A 148 0.82 -9.11 -6.87
N VAL A 149 -0.04 -8.25 -6.30
CA VAL A 149 -1.21 -7.67 -6.93
C VAL A 149 -1.01 -6.16 -7.02
N GLU A 150 -0.85 -5.67 -8.24
CA GLU A 150 -0.57 -4.28 -8.57
C GLU A 150 -1.82 -3.61 -9.17
N SER A 151 -2.30 -2.52 -8.57
CA SER A 151 -3.51 -1.83 -9.05
C SER A 151 -3.38 -1.36 -10.50
N SER A 152 -2.19 -0.93 -10.91
CA SER A 152 -1.91 -0.48 -12.28
C SER A 152 -1.94 -1.60 -13.33
N VAL A 153 -1.87 -2.87 -12.89
CA VAL A 153 -1.99 -4.07 -13.75
C VAL A 153 -3.41 -4.60 -13.73
N GLU A 154 -4.02 -4.64 -12.53
CA GLU A 154 -5.36 -5.20 -12.32
C GLU A 154 -6.49 -4.28 -12.83
N GLY A 155 -6.22 -2.99 -13.03
CA GLY A 155 -7.23 -1.99 -13.37
C GLY A 155 -8.23 -1.71 -12.24
N VAL A 156 -7.98 -2.25 -11.05
CA VAL A 156 -8.75 -2.04 -9.83
C VAL A 156 -7.79 -1.78 -8.67
N ARG A 157 -8.15 -0.86 -7.78
CA ARG A 157 -7.30 -0.40 -6.68
C ARG A 157 -7.99 -0.52 -5.32
N LYS A 158 -7.20 -0.57 -4.25
CA LYS A 158 -7.73 -0.36 -2.90
C LYS A 158 -8.34 1.07 -2.81
N PRO A 159 -9.47 1.28 -2.16
CA PRO A 159 -10.22 0.38 -1.30
C PRO A 159 -11.34 -0.44 -1.97
N ASN A 160 -11.36 -0.59 -3.31
CA ASN A 160 -12.38 -1.43 -3.96
C ASN A 160 -12.33 -2.87 -3.41
N PRO A 161 -13.44 -3.44 -2.91
CA PRO A 161 -13.49 -4.80 -2.37
C PRO A 161 -12.98 -5.88 -3.34
N GLU A 162 -13.13 -5.64 -4.63
CA GLU A 162 -12.76 -6.59 -5.66
C GLU A 162 -11.27 -6.97 -5.66
N ILE A 163 -10.37 -6.03 -5.34
CA ILE A 163 -8.93 -6.33 -5.32
C ILE A 163 -8.57 -7.34 -4.23
N TYR A 164 -9.27 -7.30 -3.09
CA TYR A 164 -9.04 -8.24 -1.98
C TYR A 164 -9.62 -9.62 -2.31
N THR A 165 -10.85 -9.69 -2.86
CA THR A 165 -11.48 -10.96 -3.23
C THR A 165 -10.68 -11.67 -4.31
N ARG A 166 -10.27 -10.98 -5.37
CA ARG A 166 -9.39 -11.53 -6.42
C ARG A 166 -8.07 -12.05 -5.85
N THR A 167 -7.48 -11.34 -4.87
CA THR A 167 -6.23 -11.79 -4.22
C THR A 167 -6.44 -13.09 -3.46
N CYS A 168 -7.51 -13.17 -2.65
CA CYS A 168 -7.85 -14.39 -1.91
C CYS A 168 -8.17 -15.56 -2.83
N GLU A 169 -8.93 -15.34 -3.91
CA GLU A 169 -9.23 -16.36 -4.91
C GLU A 169 -7.96 -16.93 -5.57
N ARG A 170 -7.02 -16.04 -5.94
CA ARG A 170 -5.73 -16.45 -6.54
C ARG A 170 -4.83 -17.21 -5.56
N LEU A 171 -4.93 -16.94 -4.27
CA LEU A 171 -4.25 -17.71 -3.22
C LEU A 171 -4.99 -18.98 -2.85
N GLY A 172 -6.26 -19.16 -3.26
CA GLY A 172 -7.10 -20.29 -2.88
C GLY A 172 -7.52 -20.29 -1.41
N VAL A 173 -7.67 -19.08 -0.80
CA VAL A 173 -8.07 -18.92 0.61
C VAL A 173 -9.38 -18.14 0.73
N ALA A 174 -10.13 -18.35 1.81
CA ALA A 174 -11.26 -17.49 2.13
C ALA A 174 -10.75 -16.15 2.70
N CYS A 175 -11.44 -15.04 2.41
CA CYS A 175 -11.07 -13.74 2.98
C CYS A 175 -11.10 -13.74 4.51
N SER A 176 -11.99 -14.52 5.12
CA SER A 176 -12.06 -14.69 6.59
C SER A 176 -10.81 -15.34 7.20
N ASP A 177 -10.02 -16.03 6.40
CA ASP A 177 -8.82 -16.76 6.80
C ASP A 177 -7.55 -15.96 6.47
N ALA A 178 -7.70 -14.67 6.18
CA ALA A 178 -6.60 -13.77 5.86
C ALA A 178 -6.43 -12.66 6.91
N ILE A 179 -5.18 -12.26 7.13
CA ILE A 179 -4.79 -11.05 7.86
C ILE A 179 -4.36 -10.01 6.82
N PHE A 180 -4.79 -8.77 6.94
CA PHE A 180 -4.35 -7.69 6.04
C PHE A 180 -3.73 -6.52 6.82
N LEU A 181 -2.51 -6.13 6.40
CA LEU A 181 -1.76 -5.01 6.96
C LEU A 181 -1.68 -3.85 5.95
N ASP A 182 -2.06 -2.64 6.39
CA ASP A 182 -2.04 -1.43 5.55
C ASP A 182 -1.92 -0.19 6.46
N ASP A 183 -1.24 0.87 6.02
CA ASP A 183 -1.10 2.12 6.77
C ASP A 183 -2.33 3.04 6.65
N LEU A 184 -3.21 2.78 5.66
CA LEU A 184 -4.42 3.56 5.40
C LEU A 184 -5.68 2.88 5.91
N GLY A 185 -6.34 3.52 6.89
CA GLY A 185 -7.60 3.00 7.45
C GLY A 185 -8.73 2.84 6.42
N ILE A 186 -8.70 3.64 5.33
CA ILE A 186 -9.68 3.52 4.24
C ILE A 186 -9.55 2.17 3.51
N ASN A 187 -8.35 1.64 3.38
CA ASN A 187 -8.08 0.34 2.75
C ASN A 187 -8.46 -0.83 3.67
N LEU A 188 -8.29 -0.67 4.98
CA LEU A 188 -8.63 -1.71 5.97
C LEU A 188 -10.14 -1.93 6.12
N LYS A 189 -10.94 -0.89 5.89
CA LYS A 189 -12.39 -0.94 6.10
C LYS A 189 -13.09 -1.99 5.21
N PRO A 190 -12.89 -2.03 3.87
CA PRO A 190 -13.49 -3.07 3.04
C PRO A 190 -12.91 -4.47 3.31
N ALA A 191 -11.61 -4.58 3.60
CA ALA A 191 -10.99 -5.86 3.96
C ALA A 191 -11.65 -6.46 5.22
N LYS A 192 -11.89 -5.63 6.24
CA LYS A 192 -12.62 -6.02 7.45
C LYS A 192 -14.07 -6.42 7.15
N ALA A 193 -14.75 -5.73 6.24
CA ALA A 193 -16.11 -6.08 5.83
C ALA A 193 -16.18 -7.43 5.11
N LEU A 194 -15.09 -7.86 4.45
CA LEU A 194 -14.94 -9.19 3.84
C LEU A 194 -14.56 -10.28 4.85
N GLY A 195 -14.45 -9.95 6.14
CA GLY A 195 -14.13 -10.90 7.22
C GLY A 195 -12.65 -11.02 7.56
N MET A 196 -11.75 -10.29 6.88
CA MET A 196 -10.32 -10.32 7.19
C MET A 196 -10.03 -9.77 8.59
N GLN A 197 -9.03 -10.31 9.26
CA GLN A 197 -8.40 -9.63 10.38
C GLN A 197 -7.52 -8.51 9.83
N THR A 198 -7.56 -7.32 10.44
CA THR A 198 -6.86 -6.16 9.89
C THR A 198 -5.95 -5.51 10.92
N ILE A 199 -4.74 -5.14 10.49
CA ILE A 199 -3.75 -4.39 11.28
C ILE A 199 -3.49 -3.06 10.58
N LYS A 200 -3.77 -1.96 11.28
CA LYS A 200 -3.35 -0.64 10.82
C LYS A 200 -1.89 -0.41 11.20
N VAL A 201 -1.03 -0.30 10.20
CA VAL A 201 0.39 -0.02 10.42
C VAL A 201 0.57 1.47 10.72
N VAL A 202 1.02 1.79 11.93
CA VAL A 202 1.36 3.15 12.37
C VAL A 202 2.87 3.24 12.59
N THR A 203 3.45 2.25 13.28
CA THR A 203 4.88 2.09 13.47
C THR A 203 5.26 0.62 13.26
N GLU A 204 6.54 0.36 13.00
CA GLU A 204 7.04 -1.02 12.87
C GLU A 204 6.79 -1.83 14.16
N ASP A 205 7.15 -1.27 15.31
CA ASP A 205 7.01 -1.98 16.60
C ASP A 205 5.56 -2.34 16.90
N GLN A 206 4.63 -1.42 16.67
CA GLN A 206 3.20 -1.69 16.87
C GLN A 206 2.71 -2.78 15.91
N ALA A 207 3.03 -2.68 14.61
CA ALA A 207 2.57 -3.64 13.61
C ALA A 207 3.10 -5.05 13.89
N ILE A 208 4.38 -5.16 14.27
CA ILE A 208 5.03 -6.43 14.64
C ILE A 208 4.35 -7.04 15.89
N ASN A 209 4.10 -6.24 16.93
CA ASN A 209 3.45 -6.70 18.16
C ASN A 209 2.00 -7.15 17.90
N ASP A 210 1.25 -6.41 17.09
CA ASP A 210 -0.12 -6.77 16.74
C ASP A 210 -0.15 -8.07 15.93
N LEU A 211 0.77 -8.22 14.97
CA LEU A 211 0.87 -9.44 14.17
C LEU A 211 1.29 -10.64 15.03
N ALA A 212 2.26 -10.46 15.94
CA ALA A 212 2.66 -11.49 16.90
C ALA A 212 1.48 -11.96 17.75
N SER A 213 0.66 -11.01 18.21
CA SER A 213 -0.53 -11.31 19.05
C SER A 213 -1.58 -12.13 18.31
N ILE A 214 -1.74 -11.91 17.00
CA ILE A 214 -2.72 -12.63 16.17
C ILE A 214 -2.16 -14.01 15.76
N THR A 215 -0.89 -14.08 15.38
CA THR A 215 -0.28 -15.29 14.80
C THR A 215 0.34 -16.22 15.83
N GLY A 216 0.67 -15.71 17.01
CA GLY A 216 1.46 -16.42 18.02
C GLY A 216 2.93 -16.61 17.64
N LEU A 217 3.39 -16.03 16.54
CA LEU A 217 4.80 -16.08 16.11
C LEU A 217 5.66 -15.10 16.94
N ALA A 218 6.91 -15.49 17.16
CA ALA A 218 7.93 -14.59 17.66
C ALA A 218 8.68 -13.97 16.47
N PHE A 219 8.76 -12.64 16.45
CA PHE A 219 9.48 -11.89 15.42
C PHE A 219 10.81 -11.32 15.95
N PRO A 220 11.81 -11.09 15.07
CA PRO A 220 13.10 -10.52 15.45
C PRO A 220 13.03 -9.04 15.88
#